data_48ffef353d369c5bbb215325150c0314
#
_entry.id   48ffef353d369c5bbb215325150c0314
#
_cell.length_a   1.000
_cell.length_b   1.000
_cell.length_c   1.000
_cell.angle_alpha   90.00
_cell.angle_beta   90.00
_cell.angle_gamma   90.00
#
_symmetry.space_group_name_H-M   'P 1'
#
loop_
_entity.id
_entity.type
_entity.pdbx_description
1 polymer ?
#
loop_
_entity_poly.entity_id
_entity_poly.type
_entity_poly.pdbx_seq_one_letter_code
_entity_poly.pdbx_strand_id
1 'polypeptide(L)'
;MIRISTIGRLGQDAVVNNVNGKTVINFSMAYSEKFKNQQGDDVDKTTWVSCAYWTDKVNVANYLKKGTLIYMEGKPEAKTYLNDKTKETVAQLHSRVTSIQLLSSSKDETPF
;
A
#
# COMPACT_ATOMS: atom_id res chain seq x y z
N MET A 1 3.03 6.38 -20.45
CA MET A 1 3.35 6.37 -19.00
C MET A 1 2.16 5.88 -18.23
N ILE A 2 2.38 4.94 -17.32
CA ILE A 2 1.35 4.51 -16.40
C ILE A 2 1.79 4.91 -14.99
N ARG A 3 0.92 5.57 -14.27
CA ARG A 3 1.20 6.03 -12.92
C ARG A 3 0.03 5.68 -12.02
N ILE A 4 0.35 5.27 -10.79
CA ILE A 4 -0.64 5.09 -9.73
C ILE A 4 -0.38 6.12 -8.65
N SER A 5 -1.44 6.73 -8.16
CA SER A 5 -1.36 7.58 -6.97
C SER A 5 -2.48 7.19 -6.02
N THR A 6 -2.14 7.08 -4.74
CA THR A 6 -3.07 6.55 -3.75
C THR A 6 -2.88 7.26 -2.42
N ILE A 7 -3.98 7.60 -1.77
CA ILE A 7 -3.98 8.01 -0.37
C ILE A 7 -4.59 6.87 0.42
N GLY A 8 -3.88 6.38 1.41
CA GLY A 8 -4.36 5.26 2.21
C GLY A 8 -3.53 5.07 3.46
N ARG A 9 -3.91 4.07 4.26
CA ARG A 9 -3.23 3.76 5.50
C ARG A 9 -2.45 2.47 5.38
N LEU A 10 -1.30 2.43 6.04
CA LEU A 10 -0.51 1.21 6.08
C LEU A 10 -1.22 0.14 6.91
N GLY A 11 -1.22 -1.08 6.39
CA GLY A 11 -1.80 -2.22 7.10
C GLY A 11 -0.88 -2.83 8.13
N GLN A 12 0.42 -2.62 8.00
CA GLN A 12 1.46 -3.10 8.91
C GLN A 12 2.64 -2.16 8.86
N ASP A 13 3.56 -2.30 9.81
CA ASP A 13 4.82 -1.55 9.77
C ASP A 13 5.60 -1.93 8.52
N ALA A 14 6.24 -0.95 7.91
CA ALA A 14 7.10 -1.19 6.76
C ALA A 14 8.31 -2.03 7.16
N VAL A 15 8.79 -2.85 6.23
CA VAL A 15 9.94 -3.72 6.42
C VAL A 15 11.05 -3.30 5.46
N VAL A 16 12.25 -3.10 6.01
CA VAL A 16 13.42 -2.76 5.21
C VAL A 16 14.20 -4.03 4.88
N ASN A 17 14.47 -4.25 3.60
CA ASN A 17 15.21 -5.41 3.12
C ASN A 17 16.37 -4.97 2.25
N ASN A 18 17.44 -5.79 2.22
CA ASN A 18 18.52 -5.63 1.28
C ASN A 18 18.44 -6.74 0.23
N VAL A 19 18.48 -6.33 -1.04
CA VAL A 19 18.44 -7.25 -2.17
C VAL A 19 19.58 -6.90 -3.11
N ASN A 20 20.57 -7.78 -3.21
CA ASN A 20 21.73 -7.58 -4.09
C ASN A 20 22.45 -6.24 -3.85
N GLY A 21 22.61 -5.86 -2.58
CA GLY A 21 23.28 -4.61 -2.21
C GLY A 21 22.43 -3.36 -2.30
N LYS A 22 21.15 -3.50 -2.69
CA LYS A 22 20.21 -2.40 -2.74
C LYS A 22 19.19 -2.51 -1.63
N THR A 23 18.79 -1.37 -1.10
CA THR A 23 17.80 -1.30 -0.03
C THR A 23 16.41 -1.05 -0.60
N VAL A 24 15.43 -1.81 -0.12
CA VAL A 24 14.03 -1.63 -0.47
C VAL A 24 13.20 -1.58 0.80
N ILE A 25 12.26 -0.65 0.83
CA ILE A 25 11.26 -0.55 1.90
C ILE A 25 9.96 -1.14 1.35
N ASN A 26 9.51 -2.22 1.97
CA ASN A 26 8.28 -2.89 1.56
C ASN A 26 7.16 -2.59 2.55
N PHE A 27 6.00 -2.22 2.02
CA PHE A 27 4.83 -1.96 2.83
C PHE A 27 3.57 -2.21 2.02
N SER A 28 2.46 -2.38 2.74
CA SER A 28 1.13 -2.50 2.13
C SER A 28 0.27 -1.36 2.60
N MET A 29 -0.51 -0.78 1.69
CA MET A 29 -1.45 0.26 2.06
C MET A 29 -2.84 -0.09 1.58
N ALA A 30 -3.83 0.39 2.29
CA ALA A 30 -5.23 0.13 2.01
C ALA A 30 -5.97 1.43 1.72
N TYR A 31 -6.76 1.39 0.67
CA TYR A 31 -7.72 2.43 0.36
C TYR A 31 -9.12 1.84 0.51
N SER A 32 -9.94 2.47 1.34
CA SER A 32 -11.31 2.01 1.56
C SER A 32 -12.29 3.03 1.05
N GLU A 33 -13.33 2.54 0.38
CA GLU A 33 -14.39 3.39 -0.12
C GLU A 33 -15.74 2.75 0.19
N LYS A 34 -16.76 3.59 0.28
CA LYS A 34 -18.13 3.16 0.48
C LYS A 34 -18.94 3.46 -0.76
N PHE A 35 -19.77 2.52 -1.15
CA PHE A 35 -20.70 2.74 -2.26
C PHE A 35 -22.00 2.01 -1.96
N LYS A 36 -23.05 2.41 -2.67
CA LYS A 36 -24.33 1.72 -2.57
C LYS A 36 -24.44 0.70 -3.69
N ASN A 37 -24.83 -0.52 -3.33
CA ASN A 37 -25.07 -1.56 -4.32
C ASN A 37 -26.43 -1.37 -4.99
N GLN A 38 -26.79 -2.29 -5.88
CA GLN A 38 -28.05 -2.20 -6.61
C GLN A 38 -29.27 -2.30 -5.71
N GLN A 39 -29.12 -2.89 -4.52
CA GLN A 39 -30.20 -3.02 -3.55
C GLN A 39 -30.30 -1.84 -2.59
N GLY A 40 -29.44 -0.83 -2.76
CA GLY A 40 -29.44 0.35 -1.92
C GLY A 40 -28.71 0.21 -0.61
N ASP A 41 -28.04 -0.92 -0.39
CA ASP A 41 -27.25 -1.16 0.82
C ASP A 41 -25.85 -0.52 0.71
N ASP A 42 -25.34 -0.04 1.85
CA ASP A 42 -23.98 0.47 1.90
C ASP A 42 -22.98 -0.69 1.89
N VAL A 43 -22.01 -0.62 1.00
CA VAL A 43 -20.98 -1.65 0.86
C VAL A 43 -19.61 -0.98 0.99
N ASP A 44 -18.76 -1.56 1.84
CA ASP A 44 -17.37 -1.14 1.98
C ASP A 44 -16.50 -1.97 1.04
N LYS A 45 -15.63 -1.27 0.31
CA LYS A 45 -14.65 -1.93 -0.55
C LYS A 45 -13.26 -1.45 -0.17
N THR A 46 -12.37 -2.38 0.10
CA THR A 46 -10.97 -2.06 0.41
C THR A 46 -10.07 -2.59 -0.69
N THR A 47 -9.24 -1.71 -1.22
CA THR A 47 -8.23 -2.07 -2.20
C THR A 47 -6.87 -2.02 -1.54
N TRP A 48 -6.11 -3.12 -1.64
CA TRP A 48 -4.77 -3.24 -1.10
C TRP A 48 -3.74 -3.05 -2.20
N VAL A 49 -2.73 -2.26 -1.90
CA VAL A 49 -1.61 -2.05 -2.82
C VAL A 49 -0.33 -2.46 -2.09
N SER A 50 0.40 -3.41 -2.68
CA SER A 50 1.71 -3.81 -2.18
C SER A 50 2.75 -2.89 -2.77
N CYS A 51 3.54 -2.25 -1.92
CA CYS A 51 4.46 -1.19 -2.33
C CYS A 51 5.91 -1.59 -2.09
N ALA A 52 6.77 -1.24 -3.02
CA ALA A 52 8.21 -1.41 -2.90
C ALA A 52 8.88 -0.07 -3.21
N TYR A 53 9.57 0.47 -2.24
CA TYR A 53 10.28 1.74 -2.39
C TYR A 53 11.79 1.48 -2.31
N TRP A 54 12.43 1.53 -3.47
CA TRP A 54 13.88 1.33 -3.58
C TRP A 54 14.57 2.65 -3.30
N THR A 55 15.20 2.76 -2.14
CA THR A 55 15.85 4.00 -1.72
C THR A 55 16.92 3.71 -0.68
N ASP A 56 17.96 4.52 -0.69
CA ASP A 56 18.98 4.50 0.36
C ASP A 56 18.55 5.30 1.59
N LYS A 57 17.48 6.07 1.47
CA LYS A 57 16.97 6.92 2.55
C LYS A 57 16.06 6.12 3.46
N VAL A 58 16.66 5.24 4.26
CA VAL A 58 15.88 4.29 5.07
C VAL A 58 15.19 4.94 6.28
N ASN A 59 15.55 6.18 6.62
CA ASN A 59 14.95 6.84 7.78
C ASN A 59 13.44 7.01 7.65
N VAL A 60 12.93 7.12 6.42
CA VAL A 60 11.49 7.25 6.21
C VAL A 60 10.72 6.02 6.73
N ALA A 61 11.37 4.85 6.76
CA ALA A 61 10.73 3.64 7.26
C ALA A 61 10.32 3.75 8.73
N ASN A 62 11.02 4.60 9.50
CA ASN A 62 10.69 4.81 10.90
C ASN A 62 9.32 5.47 11.09
N TYR A 63 8.81 6.12 10.05
CA TYR A 63 7.51 6.78 10.08
C TYR A 63 6.43 5.96 9.39
N LEU A 64 6.80 4.88 8.70
CA LEU A 64 5.87 4.03 7.97
C LEU A 64 5.39 2.90 8.87
N LYS A 65 4.52 3.25 9.79
CA LYS A 65 3.97 2.34 10.78
C LYS A 65 2.52 2.01 10.47
N LYS A 66 2.04 0.91 11.04
CA LYS A 66 0.64 0.50 10.87
C LYS A 66 -0.29 1.67 11.19
N GLY A 67 -1.23 1.94 10.30
CA GLY A 67 -2.23 2.98 10.45
C GLY A 67 -1.82 4.37 9.98
N THR A 68 -0.55 4.55 9.60
CA THR A 68 -0.08 5.85 9.09
C THR A 68 -0.75 6.16 7.77
N LEU A 69 -1.26 7.38 7.64
CA LEU A 69 -1.87 7.84 6.39
C LEU A 69 -0.79 8.45 5.51
N ILE A 70 -0.69 7.97 4.28
CA ILE A 70 0.32 8.45 3.34
C ILE A 70 -0.31 8.71 1.97
N TYR A 71 0.36 9.57 1.21
CA TYR A 71 0.17 9.72 -0.22
C TYR A 71 1.33 9.03 -0.92
N MET A 72 1.02 8.14 -1.85
CA MET A 72 2.01 7.36 -2.58
C MET A 72 1.84 7.58 -4.06
N GLU A 73 2.94 7.79 -4.77
CA GLU A 73 2.98 7.74 -6.23
C GLU A 73 3.96 6.67 -6.67
N GLY A 74 3.64 6.01 -7.76
CA GLY A 74 4.51 4.99 -8.28
C GLY A 74 4.08 4.46 -9.64
N LYS A 75 4.74 3.39 -10.05
CA LYS A 75 4.43 2.67 -11.28
C LYS A 75 3.67 1.40 -10.91
N PRO A 76 2.45 1.23 -11.42
CA PRO A 76 1.67 0.05 -11.08
C PRO A 76 2.16 -1.19 -11.82
N GLU A 77 2.10 -2.32 -11.16
CA GLU A 77 2.36 -3.62 -11.75
C GLU A 77 1.27 -4.58 -11.30
N ALA A 78 0.73 -5.33 -12.24
CA ALA A 78 -0.18 -6.41 -11.92
C ALA A 78 0.64 -7.69 -11.76
N LYS A 79 0.51 -8.34 -10.61
CA LYS A 79 1.20 -9.60 -10.33
C LYS A 79 0.19 -10.65 -9.93
N THR A 80 0.47 -11.88 -10.27
CA THR A 80 -0.35 -13.01 -9.87
C THR A 80 0.49 -14.03 -9.14
N TYR A 81 -0.15 -14.75 -8.23
CA TYR A 81 0.48 -15.88 -7.58
C TYR A 81 -0.54 -16.99 -7.35
N LEU A 82 -0.04 -18.21 -7.22
CA LEU A 82 -0.88 -19.35 -6.93
C LEU A 82 -1.00 -19.52 -5.42
N ASN A 83 -2.23 -19.55 -4.93
CA ASN A 83 -2.47 -19.83 -3.53
C ASN A 83 -2.41 -21.36 -3.33
N ASP A 84 -1.42 -21.82 -2.57
CA ASP A 84 -1.20 -23.26 -2.38
C ASP A 84 -2.33 -23.95 -1.64
N LYS A 85 -3.07 -23.21 -0.81
CA LYS A 85 -4.16 -23.80 -0.03
C LYS A 85 -5.43 -23.97 -0.85
N THR A 86 -5.77 -22.96 -1.68
CA THR A 86 -6.99 -22.98 -2.47
C THR A 86 -6.79 -23.41 -3.91
N LYS A 87 -5.53 -23.50 -4.35
CA LYS A 87 -5.16 -23.81 -5.74
C LYS A 87 -5.68 -22.76 -6.74
N GLU A 88 -6.00 -21.57 -6.25
CA GLU A 88 -6.49 -20.48 -7.09
C GLU A 88 -5.39 -19.48 -7.40
N THR A 89 -5.46 -18.88 -8.58
CA THR A 89 -4.58 -17.78 -8.96
C THR A 89 -5.13 -16.49 -8.38
N VAL A 90 -4.29 -15.77 -7.62
CA VAL A 90 -4.68 -14.51 -6.98
C VAL A 90 -3.95 -13.37 -7.67
N ALA A 91 -4.70 -12.35 -8.04
CA ALA A 91 -4.11 -11.13 -8.60
C ALA A 91 -3.79 -10.14 -7.50
N GLN A 92 -2.64 -9.49 -7.61
CA GLN A 92 -2.22 -8.45 -6.67
C GLN A 92 -1.85 -7.19 -7.44
N LEU A 93 -2.22 -6.04 -6.87
CA LEU A 93 -1.78 -4.75 -7.37
C LEU A 93 -0.51 -4.38 -6.63
N HIS A 94 0.56 -4.18 -7.39
CA HIS A 94 1.85 -3.74 -6.88
C HIS A 94 2.19 -2.35 -7.39
N SER A 95 2.91 -1.59 -6.59
CA SER A 95 3.43 -0.29 -6.99
C SER A 95 4.91 -0.22 -6.70
N ARG A 96 5.67 0.14 -7.72
CA ARG A 96 7.06 0.53 -7.53
C ARG A 96 7.06 2.01 -7.20
N VAL A 97 7.28 2.34 -5.94
CA VAL A 97 7.08 3.67 -5.41
C VAL A 97 8.14 4.63 -5.93
N THR A 98 7.71 5.80 -6.38
CA THR A 98 8.60 6.88 -6.81
C THR A 98 8.63 8.02 -5.80
N SER A 99 7.52 8.24 -5.08
CA SER A 99 7.53 9.24 -4.01
C SER A 99 6.48 8.91 -2.96
N ILE A 100 6.74 9.36 -1.74
CA ILE A 100 5.85 9.20 -0.59
C ILE A 100 5.75 10.53 0.13
N GLN A 101 4.54 10.87 0.58
CA GLN A 101 4.32 12.01 1.47
C GLN A 101 3.54 11.53 2.69
N LEU A 102 4.07 11.81 3.87
CA LEU A 102 3.37 11.48 5.12
C LEU A 102 2.29 12.51 5.36
N LEU A 103 1.07 12.03 5.58
CA LEU A 103 -0.09 12.91 5.80
C LEU A 103 -0.50 12.96 7.26
N SER A 104 -0.45 11.81 7.98
CA SER A 104 -0.68 11.77 9.41
C SER A 104 -0.01 10.56 10.01
N SER A 105 0.27 10.62 11.33
CA SER A 105 0.85 9.48 12.02
C SER A 105 -0.23 8.46 12.39
N SER A 106 0.21 7.26 12.80
CA SER A 106 -0.69 6.22 13.25
C SER A 106 -1.43 6.59 14.54
N LYS A 107 -0.89 7.56 15.29
CA LYS A 107 -1.49 8.02 16.54
C LYS A 107 -2.46 9.18 16.35
N ASP A 108 -2.54 9.67 15.14
CA ASP A 108 -3.39 10.81 14.82
C ASP A 108 -4.81 10.32 14.59
N GLU A 109 -5.71 10.64 15.49
CA GLU A 109 -7.11 10.24 15.43
C GLU A 109 -7.99 11.32 14.83
N THR A 110 -7.42 12.23 14.07
CA THR A 110 -8.18 13.33 13.48
C THR A 110 -9.27 12.77 12.57
N PRO A 111 -10.54 13.01 12.89
CA PRO A 111 -11.61 12.57 12.00
C PRO A 111 -11.63 13.41 10.74
N PHE A 112 -11.89 12.77 9.66
CA PHE A 112 -12.04 13.42 8.38
C PHE A 112 -13.50 13.56 8.02
#